data_a541e8e38addb06d47520904a20c6563
#
_entry.id   a541e8e38addb06d47520904a20c6563
#
_cell.length_a   1.000
_cell.length_b   1.000
_cell.length_c   1.000
_cell.angle_alpha   90.00
_cell.angle_beta   90.00
_cell.angle_gamma   90.00
#
_symmetry.space_group_name_H-M   'P 1'
#
loop_
_entity.id
_entity.type
_entity.pdbx_description
1 polymer ?
#
loop_
_entity_poly.entity_id
_entity_poly.type
_entity_poly.pdbx_seq_one_letter_code
_entity_poly.pdbx_strand_id
1 'polypeptide(L)'
;MILTISCAKDYNVLFNERVAELNKEGKYILNQYNDSVGKEHYIVYIDADKIVVDTLGDSLQVYSLGKVETYQYFPNVDFNDGKFSMERYNSTDFTLKADTAKKQIMVSDDTFYPKGKIVKFSELKAHKRDYVLIPTEQQNIIVFLNKKMEVYTGSPADVQEDERGFMLSYVGQCRDYLSGMPGGLPPDLFFENCSYNARMDFHGKITSKSNFVNVSGVEIPVTAFGTPEIDSYYQKVIEELHPTYYWQCQYCYRVLKSDSKPDAGKCYPNFFVGSRWVRLCKVGTAYIYQCQKCGIQLQTDEAPQMGACREGANHVWNQLQ
;
A
#
# COMPACT_ATOMS: atom_id res chain seq x y z
N MET A 1 -39.09 -54.39 -8.33
CA MET A 1 -38.28 -53.42 -7.54
C MET A 1 -36.90 -53.34 -8.20
N ILE A 2 -36.75 -52.43 -9.14
CA ILE A 2 -35.49 -52.26 -9.88
C ILE A 2 -34.63 -51.29 -9.02
N LEU A 3 -33.61 -51.87 -8.41
CA LEU A 3 -32.55 -51.07 -7.74
C LEU A 3 -31.74 -50.41 -8.85
N THR A 4 -32.02 -49.15 -9.11
CA THR A 4 -31.10 -48.29 -9.84
C THR A 4 -29.92 -48.00 -8.92
N ILE A 5 -28.85 -48.79 -9.07
CA ILE A 5 -27.55 -48.45 -8.53
C ILE A 5 -27.08 -47.24 -9.36
N SER A 6 -27.32 -46.04 -8.83
CA SER A 6 -26.64 -44.86 -9.30
C SER A 6 -25.15 -45.06 -8.98
N CYS A 7 -24.35 -45.44 -9.97
CA CYS A 7 -22.90 -45.32 -9.88
C CYS A 7 -22.59 -43.87 -9.67
N ALA A 8 -22.41 -43.44 -8.43
CA ALA A 8 -21.76 -42.18 -8.13
C ALA A 8 -20.40 -42.25 -8.82
N LYS A 9 -20.20 -41.42 -9.85
CA LYS A 9 -18.89 -41.28 -10.50
C LYS A 9 -17.89 -40.99 -9.40
N ASP A 10 -16.84 -41.84 -9.31
CA ASP A 10 -15.74 -41.57 -8.40
C ASP A 10 -14.94 -40.40 -8.99
N TYR A 11 -15.25 -39.20 -8.53
CA TYR A 11 -14.63 -37.97 -9.01
C TYR A 11 -13.11 -38.00 -8.86
N ASN A 12 -12.57 -38.70 -7.87
CA ASN A 12 -11.12 -38.85 -7.71
C ASN A 12 -10.48 -39.60 -8.88
N VAL A 13 -11.14 -40.66 -9.38
CA VAL A 13 -10.65 -41.40 -10.53
C VAL A 13 -10.68 -40.52 -11.77
N LEU A 14 -11.80 -39.87 -12.05
CA LEU A 14 -11.96 -38.99 -13.20
C LEU A 14 -10.96 -37.80 -13.15
N PHE A 15 -10.74 -37.26 -11.96
CA PHE A 15 -9.80 -36.19 -11.76
C PHE A 15 -8.36 -36.63 -12.09
N ASN A 16 -7.93 -37.75 -11.54
CA ASN A 16 -6.59 -38.29 -11.77
C ASN A 16 -6.38 -38.71 -13.23
N GLU A 17 -7.40 -39.32 -13.87
CA GLU A 17 -7.37 -39.64 -15.29
C GLU A 17 -7.18 -38.36 -16.13
N ARG A 18 -7.95 -37.30 -15.85
CA ARG A 18 -7.86 -36.05 -16.58
C ARG A 18 -6.50 -35.36 -16.40
N VAL A 19 -5.96 -35.33 -15.18
CA VAL A 19 -4.60 -34.82 -14.92
C VAL A 19 -3.57 -35.63 -15.73
N ALA A 20 -3.70 -36.95 -15.76
CA ALA A 20 -2.77 -37.80 -16.50
C ALA A 20 -2.86 -37.56 -18.03
N GLU A 21 -4.04 -37.31 -18.57
CA GLU A 21 -4.22 -36.94 -19.98
C GLU A 21 -3.55 -35.61 -20.30
N LEU A 22 -3.82 -34.58 -19.52
CA LEU A 22 -3.25 -33.24 -19.71
C LEU A 22 -1.74 -33.28 -19.62
N ASN A 23 -1.17 -34.05 -18.71
CA ASN A 23 0.26 -34.27 -18.62
C ASN A 23 0.84 -34.98 -19.87
N LYS A 24 0.15 -35.96 -20.41
CA LYS A 24 0.54 -36.63 -21.67
C LYS A 24 0.48 -35.68 -22.87
N GLU A 25 -0.49 -34.79 -22.89
CA GLU A 25 -0.60 -33.74 -23.90
C GLU A 25 0.45 -32.63 -23.73
N GLY A 26 1.25 -32.66 -22.66
CA GLY A 26 2.25 -31.65 -22.38
C GLY A 26 1.69 -30.31 -21.86
N LYS A 27 0.45 -30.29 -21.38
CA LYS A 27 -0.17 -29.11 -20.81
C LYS A 27 0.49 -28.74 -19.48
N TYR A 28 0.57 -27.46 -19.19
CA TYR A 28 1.10 -26.99 -17.91
C TYR A 28 -0.07 -26.71 -16.94
N ILE A 29 -0.14 -27.51 -15.88
CA ILE A 29 -1.18 -27.40 -14.87
C ILE A 29 -0.74 -26.37 -13.82
N LEU A 30 -1.54 -25.32 -13.67
CA LEU A 30 -1.33 -24.24 -12.70
C LEU A 30 -1.97 -24.55 -11.35
N ASN A 31 -3.18 -25.09 -11.37
CA ASN A 31 -3.93 -25.42 -10.17
C ASN A 31 -4.79 -26.66 -10.41
N GLN A 32 -4.88 -27.50 -9.42
CA GLN A 32 -5.75 -28.67 -9.41
C GLN A 32 -6.44 -28.74 -8.06
N TYR A 33 -7.73 -28.96 -8.07
CA TYR A 33 -8.53 -29.06 -6.86
C TYR A 33 -9.20 -30.42 -6.80
N ASN A 34 -8.94 -31.13 -5.71
CA ASN A 34 -9.54 -32.42 -5.43
C ASN A 34 -10.24 -32.36 -4.08
N ASP A 35 -11.57 -32.28 -4.10
CA ASP A 35 -12.38 -32.32 -2.88
C ASP A 35 -12.95 -33.73 -2.70
N SER A 36 -12.50 -34.40 -1.66
CA SER A 36 -12.99 -35.75 -1.28
C SER A 36 -14.49 -35.79 -0.93
N VAL A 37 -15.12 -34.63 -0.72
CA VAL A 37 -16.54 -34.49 -0.36
C VAL A 37 -17.44 -34.25 -1.57
N GLY A 38 -16.88 -34.13 -2.78
CA GLY A 38 -17.65 -34.08 -4.03
C GLY A 38 -18.17 -32.69 -4.41
N LYS A 39 -17.60 -31.63 -3.89
CA LYS A 39 -17.90 -30.25 -4.32
C LYS A 39 -16.88 -29.80 -5.35
N GLU A 40 -17.32 -29.09 -6.34
CA GLU A 40 -16.57 -28.43 -7.43
C GLU A 40 -15.13 -28.92 -7.67
N HIS A 41 -14.94 -29.84 -8.58
CA HIS A 41 -13.63 -30.26 -9.04
C HIS A 41 -13.27 -29.48 -10.31
N TYR A 42 -12.09 -28.92 -10.36
CA TYR A 42 -11.59 -28.21 -11.53
C TYR A 42 -10.07 -28.27 -11.61
N ILE A 43 -9.58 -28.09 -12.83
CA ILE A 43 -8.17 -28.03 -13.15
C ILE A 43 -7.94 -26.73 -13.91
N VAL A 44 -6.94 -25.94 -13.50
CA VAL A 44 -6.52 -24.73 -14.22
C VAL A 44 -5.19 -25.01 -14.89
N TYR A 45 -5.12 -24.87 -16.21
CA TYR A 45 -3.91 -25.14 -16.97
C TYR A 45 -3.72 -24.14 -18.12
N ILE A 46 -2.51 -24.11 -18.68
CA ILE A 46 -2.18 -23.31 -19.85
C ILE A 46 -2.14 -24.19 -21.09
N ASP A 47 -2.86 -23.75 -22.11
CA ASP A 47 -2.91 -24.37 -23.43
C ASP A 47 -2.72 -23.31 -24.51
N ALA A 48 -1.56 -23.30 -25.17
CA ALA A 48 -1.13 -22.26 -26.10
C ALA A 48 -1.25 -20.86 -25.45
N ASP A 49 -1.99 -19.94 -26.08
CA ASP A 49 -2.24 -18.59 -25.56
C ASP A 49 -3.52 -18.50 -24.71
N LYS A 50 -3.84 -19.57 -23.98
CA LYS A 50 -5.09 -19.65 -23.23
C LYS A 50 -4.84 -20.16 -21.83
N ILE A 51 -5.59 -19.60 -20.88
CA ILE A 51 -5.82 -20.22 -19.58
C ILE A 51 -7.14 -20.95 -19.66
N VAL A 52 -7.13 -22.21 -19.30
CA VAL A 52 -8.28 -23.09 -19.37
C VAL A 52 -8.68 -23.52 -17.97
N VAL A 53 -9.95 -23.41 -17.64
CA VAL A 53 -10.55 -23.96 -16.43
C VAL A 53 -11.41 -25.15 -16.84
N ASP A 54 -10.93 -26.34 -16.58
CA ASP A 54 -11.59 -27.59 -16.84
C ASP A 54 -12.38 -28.02 -15.58
N THR A 55 -13.68 -27.96 -15.66
CA THR A 55 -14.57 -28.37 -14.57
C THR A 55 -15.09 -29.77 -14.87
N LEU A 56 -14.47 -30.78 -14.38
CA LEU A 56 -14.81 -32.22 -14.60
C LEU A 56 -16.32 -32.48 -14.64
N GLY A 57 -16.99 -32.16 -15.72
CA GLY A 57 -18.38 -32.55 -15.94
C GLY A 57 -19.28 -31.54 -16.62
N ASP A 58 -19.24 -30.24 -16.40
CA ASP A 58 -20.35 -29.41 -16.88
C ASP A 58 -19.98 -28.16 -17.68
N SER A 59 -18.83 -27.58 -17.53
CA SER A 59 -18.40 -26.44 -18.36
C SER A 59 -16.91 -26.24 -18.41
N LEU A 60 -16.38 -26.20 -19.61
CA LEU A 60 -15.02 -25.73 -19.89
C LEU A 60 -15.06 -24.24 -20.09
N GLN A 61 -14.23 -23.51 -19.31
CA GLN A 61 -14.04 -22.07 -19.49
C GLN A 61 -12.66 -21.80 -20.08
N VAL A 62 -12.61 -20.96 -21.10
CA VAL A 62 -11.37 -20.64 -21.80
C VAL A 62 -11.17 -19.14 -21.82
N TYR A 63 -10.01 -18.69 -21.36
CA TYR A 63 -9.60 -17.30 -21.32
C TYR A 63 -8.38 -17.09 -22.20
N SER A 64 -8.51 -16.31 -23.26
CA SER A 64 -7.39 -15.99 -24.14
C SER A 64 -6.43 -15.01 -23.45
N LEU A 65 -5.15 -15.37 -23.42
CA LEU A 65 -4.11 -14.40 -23.15
C LEU A 65 -3.91 -13.56 -24.42
N GLY A 66 -3.80 -12.31 -24.29
CA GLY A 66 -3.70 -11.39 -25.43
C GLY A 66 -3.50 -9.99 -24.89
N LYS A 67 -4.16 -9.03 -25.52
CA LYS A 67 -4.22 -7.69 -24.99
C LYS A 67 -5.15 -7.66 -23.77
N VAL A 68 -4.62 -7.28 -22.63
CA VAL A 68 -5.31 -7.25 -21.35
C VAL A 68 -5.36 -5.83 -20.86
N GLU A 69 -6.57 -5.32 -20.67
CA GLU A 69 -6.78 -4.00 -20.09
C GLU A 69 -6.55 -4.08 -18.57
N THR A 70 -5.72 -3.16 -18.06
CA THR A 70 -5.47 -3.07 -16.64
C THR A 70 -6.20 -1.89 -16.03
N TYR A 71 -6.73 -2.10 -14.86
CA TYR A 71 -7.44 -1.06 -14.13
C TYR A 71 -6.72 -0.76 -12.84
N GLN A 72 -6.51 0.51 -12.60
CA GLN A 72 -6.00 1.00 -11.34
C GLN A 72 -7.12 1.71 -10.59
N TYR A 73 -7.29 1.39 -9.32
CA TYR A 73 -8.26 2.04 -8.46
C TYR A 73 -7.60 3.18 -7.73
N PHE A 74 -8.12 4.39 -7.90
CA PHE A 74 -7.69 5.57 -7.17
C PHE A 74 -8.76 6.00 -6.18
N PRO A 75 -8.39 6.51 -5.02
CA PRO A 75 -9.33 7.17 -4.15
C PRO A 75 -9.69 8.50 -4.76
N ASN A 76 -10.95 8.80 -4.74
CA ASN A 76 -11.44 10.14 -4.91
C ASN A 76 -12.04 10.59 -3.58
N VAL A 77 -11.43 11.58 -2.96
CA VAL A 77 -11.94 12.19 -1.74
C VAL A 77 -12.56 13.52 -2.14
N ASP A 78 -13.88 13.58 -2.09
CA ASP A 78 -14.58 14.85 -2.24
C ASP A 78 -14.58 15.58 -0.91
N PHE A 79 -13.72 16.57 -0.79
CA PHE A 79 -13.55 17.35 0.43
C PHE A 79 -14.74 18.29 0.72
N ASN A 80 -15.54 18.59 -0.29
CA ASN A 80 -16.69 19.49 -0.10
C ASN A 80 -17.87 18.76 0.54
N ASP A 81 -18.03 17.49 0.30
CA ASP A 81 -19.15 16.72 0.87
C ASP A 81 -18.70 15.53 1.72
N GLY A 82 -17.42 15.43 2.02
CA GLY A 82 -16.82 14.41 2.89
C GLY A 82 -16.94 12.99 2.35
N LYS A 83 -17.15 12.83 1.04
CA LYS A 83 -17.29 11.52 0.43
C LYS A 83 -15.93 10.95 0.03
N PHE A 84 -15.75 9.70 0.36
CA PHE A 84 -14.66 8.89 -0.15
C PHE A 84 -15.20 7.86 -1.14
N SER A 85 -14.70 7.89 -2.36
CA SER A 85 -15.02 6.92 -3.40
C SER A 85 -13.73 6.30 -3.96
N MET A 86 -13.86 5.12 -4.55
CA MET A 86 -12.79 4.50 -5.32
C MET A 86 -13.19 4.62 -6.79
N GLU A 87 -12.37 5.31 -7.57
CA GLU A 87 -12.54 5.42 -9.00
C GLU A 87 -11.64 4.43 -9.71
N ARG A 88 -12.21 3.79 -10.72
CA ARG A 88 -11.52 2.82 -11.55
C ARG A 88 -11.05 3.48 -12.83
N TYR A 89 -9.75 3.44 -13.07
CA TYR A 89 -9.14 3.96 -14.28
C TYR A 89 -8.49 2.84 -15.08
N ASN A 90 -8.61 2.91 -16.39
CA ASN A 90 -7.75 2.13 -17.28
C ASN A 90 -6.35 2.73 -17.19
N SER A 91 -5.38 1.98 -16.68
CA SER A 91 -4.03 2.48 -16.43
C SER A 91 -3.05 2.10 -17.53
N THR A 92 -3.11 0.89 -18.00
CA THR A 92 -2.17 0.35 -18.99
C THR A 92 -2.74 -0.91 -19.62
N ASP A 93 -2.55 -1.06 -20.92
CA ASP A 93 -2.85 -2.30 -21.62
C ASP A 93 -1.59 -3.15 -21.68
N PHE A 94 -1.65 -4.34 -21.11
CA PHE A 94 -0.59 -5.33 -21.27
C PHE A 94 -0.93 -6.31 -22.40
N THR A 95 0.11 -6.75 -23.09
CA THR A 95 0.02 -7.91 -23.96
C THR A 95 0.65 -9.10 -23.27
N LEU A 96 -0.12 -10.16 -23.09
CA LEU A 96 0.31 -11.41 -22.47
C LEU A 96 0.42 -12.50 -23.55
N LYS A 97 1.60 -13.05 -23.75
CA LYS A 97 1.83 -14.13 -24.71
C LYS A 97 2.44 -15.34 -24.01
N ALA A 98 1.75 -16.46 -24.04
CA ALA A 98 2.29 -17.71 -23.54
C ALA A 98 3.23 -18.38 -24.56
N ASP A 99 4.36 -18.87 -24.08
CA ASP A 99 5.25 -19.78 -24.80
C ASP A 99 5.26 -21.11 -24.03
N THR A 100 4.39 -22.02 -24.44
CA THR A 100 4.23 -23.32 -23.78
C THR A 100 5.46 -24.19 -23.91
N ALA A 101 6.22 -24.07 -25.00
CA ALA A 101 7.46 -24.81 -25.19
C ALA A 101 8.53 -24.39 -24.18
N LYS A 102 8.64 -23.10 -23.91
CA LYS A 102 9.56 -22.54 -22.92
C LYS A 102 8.97 -22.43 -21.53
N LYS A 103 7.69 -22.76 -21.37
CA LYS A 103 6.95 -22.67 -20.10
C LYS A 103 7.03 -21.28 -19.45
N GLN A 104 6.72 -20.27 -20.24
CA GLN A 104 6.81 -18.88 -19.82
C GLN A 104 5.69 -18.02 -20.41
N ILE A 105 5.40 -16.89 -19.77
CA ILE A 105 4.56 -15.81 -20.31
C ILE A 105 5.47 -14.61 -20.55
N MET A 106 5.37 -14.01 -21.71
CA MET A 106 5.95 -12.71 -22.01
C MET A 106 4.88 -11.65 -21.71
N VAL A 107 5.20 -10.73 -20.81
CA VAL A 107 4.41 -9.56 -20.47
C VAL A 107 5.05 -8.36 -21.16
N SER A 108 4.31 -7.63 -21.95
CA SER A 108 4.81 -6.41 -22.60
C SER A 108 3.78 -5.31 -22.58
N ASP A 109 4.23 -4.08 -22.46
CA ASP A 109 3.49 -2.84 -22.61
C ASP A 109 4.42 -1.73 -23.09
N ASP A 110 3.85 -0.56 -23.41
CA ASP A 110 4.64 0.56 -23.91
C ASP A 110 5.34 1.36 -22.80
N THR A 111 4.97 1.17 -21.55
CA THR A 111 5.41 2.00 -20.42
C THR A 111 6.43 1.29 -19.52
N PHE A 112 6.05 0.15 -18.95
CA PHE A 112 6.85 -0.55 -17.94
C PHE A 112 7.74 -1.63 -18.54
N TYR A 113 7.25 -2.33 -19.56
CA TYR A 113 7.96 -3.45 -20.18
C TYR A 113 8.00 -3.35 -21.71
N PRO A 114 8.58 -2.27 -22.29
CA PRO A 114 8.61 -2.07 -23.74
C PRO A 114 9.47 -3.13 -24.47
N LYS A 115 10.40 -3.77 -23.76
CA LYS A 115 11.21 -4.89 -24.29
C LYS A 115 10.64 -6.26 -23.96
N GLY A 116 9.53 -6.29 -23.24
CA GLY A 116 8.93 -7.50 -22.70
C GLY A 116 9.64 -8.00 -21.44
N LYS A 117 8.85 -8.51 -20.51
CA LYS A 117 9.27 -9.21 -19.30
C LYS A 117 8.85 -10.66 -19.37
N ILE A 118 9.76 -11.56 -19.05
CA ILE A 118 9.50 -12.99 -19.03
C ILE A 118 9.14 -13.41 -17.61
N VAL A 119 8.01 -14.08 -17.46
CA VAL A 119 7.54 -14.72 -16.22
C VAL A 119 7.41 -16.21 -16.48
N LYS A 120 8.08 -17.04 -15.68
CA LYS A 120 8.03 -18.49 -15.83
C LYS A 120 6.67 -19.00 -15.34
N PHE A 121 6.17 -20.08 -15.94
CA PHE A 121 4.92 -20.72 -15.48
C PHE A 121 4.98 -21.14 -14.01
N SER A 122 6.17 -21.53 -13.52
CA SER A 122 6.38 -21.90 -12.12
C SER A 122 6.22 -20.73 -11.14
N GLU A 123 6.23 -19.49 -11.62
CA GLU A 123 6.04 -18.29 -10.82
C GLU A 123 4.57 -17.86 -10.78
N LEU A 124 3.74 -18.40 -11.68
CA LEU A 124 2.31 -18.11 -11.73
C LEU A 124 1.59 -18.78 -10.57
N LYS A 125 0.59 -18.11 -10.03
CA LYS A 125 -0.29 -18.65 -9.00
C LYS A 125 -1.73 -18.62 -9.48
N ALA A 126 -2.33 -19.79 -9.62
CA ALA A 126 -3.77 -19.90 -9.86
C ALA A 126 -4.47 -20.19 -8.54
N HIS A 127 -5.52 -19.44 -8.26
CA HIS A 127 -6.36 -19.65 -7.08
C HIS A 127 -7.71 -20.18 -7.49
N LYS A 128 -7.93 -21.44 -7.19
CA LYS A 128 -9.16 -22.14 -7.61
C LYS A 128 -9.41 -21.86 -9.10
N ARG A 129 -10.61 -21.42 -9.45
CA ARG A 129 -11.02 -21.00 -10.79
C ARG A 129 -11.26 -19.50 -10.92
N ASP A 130 -10.86 -18.75 -9.92
CA ASP A 130 -11.26 -17.35 -9.83
C ASP A 130 -10.26 -16.40 -10.49
N TYR A 131 -8.95 -16.63 -10.30
CA TYR A 131 -7.93 -15.77 -10.89
C TYR A 131 -6.57 -16.46 -11.05
N VAL A 132 -5.72 -15.85 -11.87
CA VAL A 132 -4.30 -16.17 -11.98
C VAL A 132 -3.48 -14.91 -11.66
N LEU A 133 -2.50 -15.07 -10.78
CA LEU A 133 -1.53 -14.03 -10.44
C LEU A 133 -0.28 -14.21 -11.32
N ILE A 134 0.10 -13.14 -12.02
CA ILE A 134 1.34 -13.04 -12.80
C ILE A 134 2.25 -12.05 -12.06
N PRO A 135 3.26 -12.52 -11.31
CA PRO A 135 4.15 -11.63 -10.56
C PRO A 135 5.11 -10.91 -11.50
N THR A 136 5.28 -9.62 -11.31
CA THR A 136 6.29 -8.82 -12.00
C THR A 136 7.07 -8.00 -10.98
N GLU A 137 8.22 -7.42 -11.40
CA GLU A 137 9.08 -6.67 -10.47
C GLU A 137 8.43 -5.39 -9.95
N GLN A 138 7.58 -4.77 -10.75
CA GLN A 138 6.97 -3.49 -10.40
C GLN A 138 5.54 -3.64 -9.88
N GLN A 139 4.85 -4.72 -10.26
CA GLN A 139 3.46 -4.92 -9.87
C GLN A 139 3.02 -6.36 -10.14
N ASN A 140 2.02 -6.82 -9.39
CA ASN A 140 1.37 -8.08 -9.66
C ASN A 140 0.20 -7.86 -10.64
N ILE A 141 0.14 -8.67 -11.69
CA ILE A 141 -0.97 -8.67 -12.63
C ILE A 141 -1.93 -9.77 -12.22
N ILE A 142 -3.17 -9.41 -11.90
CA ILE A 142 -4.22 -10.35 -11.51
C ILE A 142 -5.18 -10.52 -12.68
N VAL A 143 -5.22 -11.74 -13.22
CA VAL A 143 -6.13 -12.11 -14.31
C VAL A 143 -7.33 -12.81 -13.70
N PHE A 144 -8.49 -12.15 -13.68
CA PHE A 144 -9.74 -12.76 -13.23
C PHE A 144 -10.31 -13.68 -14.29
N LEU A 145 -10.59 -14.91 -13.91
CA LEU A 145 -11.04 -15.96 -14.84
C LEU A 145 -12.56 -16.01 -15.04
N ASN A 146 -13.32 -15.27 -14.26
CA ASN A 146 -14.78 -15.31 -14.22
C ASN A 146 -15.50 -14.19 -14.96
N LYS A 147 -14.75 -13.25 -15.55
CA LYS A 147 -15.31 -12.10 -16.30
C LYS A 147 -14.47 -11.77 -17.54
N LYS A 148 -14.91 -10.77 -18.30
CA LYS A 148 -14.07 -10.09 -19.29
C LYS A 148 -12.76 -9.73 -18.59
N MET A 149 -11.67 -10.35 -19.00
CA MET A 149 -10.35 -10.29 -18.39
C MET A 149 -10.01 -8.89 -17.86
N GLU A 150 -10.48 -8.59 -16.67
CA GLU A 150 -10.14 -7.38 -15.97
C GLU A 150 -8.87 -7.67 -15.20
N VAL A 151 -7.82 -6.97 -15.53
CA VAL A 151 -6.54 -7.09 -14.87
C VAL A 151 -6.40 -5.93 -13.91
N TYR A 152 -6.12 -6.27 -12.67
CA TYR A 152 -5.80 -5.29 -11.67
C TYR A 152 -4.27 -5.12 -11.60
N THR A 153 -3.80 -3.89 -11.80
CA THR A 153 -2.45 -3.51 -11.45
C THR A 153 -2.50 -2.65 -10.20
N GLY A 154 -2.13 -3.23 -9.07
CA GLY A 154 -1.88 -2.43 -7.89
C GLY A 154 -0.65 -1.56 -8.10
N SER A 155 -0.69 -0.31 -7.63
CA SER A 155 0.54 0.42 -7.32
C SER A 155 1.42 -0.47 -6.42
N PRO A 156 2.76 -0.44 -6.50
CA PRO A 156 3.68 -1.43 -5.93
C PRO A 156 3.62 -1.58 -4.41
N ALA A 157 2.82 -0.75 -3.73
CA ALA A 157 2.54 -0.94 -2.33
C ALA A 157 1.53 -2.05 -2.19
N ASP A 158 1.66 -3.15 -1.96
CA ASP A 158 0.95 -4.23 -1.29
C ASP A 158 -0.46 -4.55 -1.75
N VAL A 159 -0.54 -5.54 -2.58
CA VAL A 159 -1.72 -6.39 -2.69
C VAL A 159 -1.49 -7.61 -1.80
N GLN A 160 -2.17 -7.69 -0.67
CA GLN A 160 -2.16 -8.87 0.18
C GLN A 160 -3.42 -9.68 -0.06
N GLU A 161 -3.24 -10.94 -0.41
CA GLU A 161 -4.33 -11.89 -0.59
C GLU A 161 -4.69 -12.56 0.73
N ASP A 162 -5.99 -12.69 0.99
CA ASP A 162 -6.52 -13.52 2.07
C ASP A 162 -7.73 -14.34 1.58
N GLU A 163 -8.39 -15.05 2.48
CA GLU A 163 -9.56 -15.89 2.18
C GLU A 163 -10.77 -15.13 1.59
N ARG A 164 -10.78 -13.78 1.67
CA ARG A 164 -11.91 -12.93 1.29
C ARG A 164 -11.63 -12.09 0.04
N GLY A 165 -10.42 -12.15 -0.50
CA GLY A 165 -10.02 -11.35 -1.64
C GLY A 165 -8.67 -10.67 -1.43
N PHE A 166 -8.59 -9.42 -1.86
CA PHE A 166 -7.34 -8.65 -1.82
C PHE A 166 -7.46 -7.46 -0.88
N MET A 167 -6.50 -7.30 0.00
CA MET A 167 -6.26 -6.06 0.69
C MET A 167 -5.37 -5.20 -0.21
N LEU A 168 -5.88 -4.04 -0.59
CA LEU A 168 -5.20 -3.08 -1.43
C LEU A 168 -4.71 -1.93 -0.55
N SER A 169 -3.40 -1.76 -0.48
CA SER A 169 -2.79 -0.61 0.18
C SER A 169 -2.31 0.36 -0.86
N TYR A 170 -2.80 1.58 -0.81
CA TYR A 170 -2.42 2.65 -1.72
C TYR A 170 -1.51 3.61 -0.97
N VAL A 171 -0.38 3.92 -1.58
CA VAL A 171 0.54 4.96 -1.15
C VAL A 171 0.70 5.92 -2.32
N GLY A 172 0.47 7.19 -2.12
CA GLY A 172 0.63 8.19 -3.16
C GLY A 172 -0.29 9.39 -3.01
N GLN A 173 -0.60 10.01 -4.09
CA GLN A 173 -1.22 11.34 -4.13
C GLN A 173 -2.68 11.35 -3.64
N CYS A 174 -2.94 12.05 -2.54
CA CYS A 174 -4.24 12.64 -2.29
C CYS A 174 -4.32 13.91 -3.13
N ARG A 175 -5.06 13.88 -4.22
CA ARG A 175 -5.07 14.98 -5.21
C ARG A 175 -5.51 16.31 -4.66
N ASP A 176 -4.86 17.33 -5.19
CA ASP A 176 -5.17 18.76 -5.50
C ASP A 176 -6.17 19.55 -4.64
N TYR A 177 -7.02 18.93 -3.89
CA TYR A 177 -8.11 19.62 -3.18
C TYR A 177 -7.63 20.40 -1.95
N LEU A 178 -6.53 19.97 -1.36
CA LEU A 178 -5.99 20.61 -0.17
C LEU A 178 -5.23 21.90 -0.49
N SER A 179 -4.79 22.07 -1.72
CA SER A 179 -4.10 23.28 -2.18
C SER A 179 -5.00 24.52 -2.26
N GLY A 180 -6.30 24.32 -2.36
CA GLY A 180 -7.30 25.40 -2.47
C GLY A 180 -7.86 25.89 -1.14
N MET A 181 -7.49 25.29 -0.01
CA MET A 181 -8.02 25.71 1.30
C MET A 181 -7.30 26.95 1.84
N PRO A 182 -8.00 27.89 2.47
CA PRO A 182 -7.39 29.04 3.11
C PRO A 182 -6.39 28.59 4.19
N GLY A 183 -5.12 28.96 4.03
CA GLY A 183 -4.03 28.53 4.91
C GLY A 183 -3.41 27.18 4.55
N GLY A 184 -3.79 26.63 3.40
CA GLY A 184 -3.33 25.33 2.93
C GLY A 184 -1.82 25.22 2.79
N LEU A 185 -1.32 24.01 3.02
CA LEU A 185 0.06 23.63 2.78
C LEU A 185 0.40 23.75 1.29
N PRO A 186 1.67 23.99 0.96
CA PRO A 186 2.13 23.84 -0.40
C PRO A 186 1.70 22.47 -0.97
N PRO A 187 1.20 22.43 -2.20
CA PRO A 187 0.67 21.21 -2.81
C PRO A 187 1.60 20.00 -2.69
N ASP A 188 2.90 20.25 -2.82
CA ASP A 188 3.95 19.22 -2.85
C ASP A 188 4.08 18.40 -1.56
N LEU A 189 3.65 18.93 -0.42
CA LEU A 189 3.81 18.28 0.89
C LEU A 189 2.72 17.23 1.20
N PHE A 190 1.56 17.33 0.56
CA PHE A 190 0.46 16.39 0.77
C PHE A 190 0.50 15.18 -0.14
N PHE A 191 1.18 15.29 -1.28
CA PHE A 191 1.04 14.32 -2.35
C PHE A 191 1.89 13.07 -2.18
N GLU A 192 3.00 13.16 -1.47
CA GLU A 192 3.97 12.06 -1.45
C GLU A 192 3.71 11.02 -0.35
N ASN A 193 2.89 11.33 0.64
CA ASN A 193 2.77 10.51 1.85
C ASN A 193 1.33 10.18 2.28
N CYS A 194 0.39 10.18 1.35
CA CYS A 194 -0.96 9.70 1.65
C CYS A 194 -1.06 8.19 1.47
N SER A 195 -1.64 7.53 2.44
CA SER A 195 -1.97 6.10 2.33
C SER A 195 -3.38 5.80 2.81
N TYR A 196 -3.99 4.80 2.21
CA TYR A 196 -5.30 4.29 2.59
C TYR A 196 -5.42 2.85 2.12
N ASN A 197 -6.37 2.13 2.70
CA ASN A 197 -6.61 0.74 2.40
C ASN A 197 -8.02 0.53 1.84
N ALA A 198 -8.13 -0.37 0.88
CA ALA A 198 -9.40 -0.86 0.40
C ALA A 198 -9.35 -2.39 0.32
N ARG A 199 -10.50 -3.02 0.35
CA ARG A 199 -10.63 -4.45 0.12
C ARG A 199 -11.40 -4.71 -1.15
N MET A 200 -10.87 -5.58 -1.99
CA MET A 200 -11.50 -6.03 -3.22
C MET A 200 -11.76 -7.53 -3.13
N ASP A 201 -12.93 -7.99 -3.54
CA ASP A 201 -13.21 -9.43 -3.64
C ASP A 201 -12.54 -10.06 -4.87
N PHE A 202 -12.58 -11.38 -4.97
CA PHE A 202 -12.04 -12.12 -6.12
C PHE A 202 -12.75 -11.85 -7.45
N HIS A 203 -13.83 -11.08 -7.44
CA HIS A 203 -14.57 -10.65 -8.63
C HIS A 203 -14.21 -9.23 -9.07
N GLY A 204 -13.23 -8.59 -8.41
CA GLY A 204 -12.81 -7.23 -8.71
C GLY A 204 -13.74 -6.14 -8.16
N LYS A 205 -14.62 -6.49 -7.20
CA LYS A 205 -15.52 -5.51 -6.56
C LYS A 205 -14.91 -5.01 -5.26
N ILE A 206 -14.87 -3.70 -5.09
CA ILE A 206 -14.47 -3.09 -3.81
C ILE A 206 -15.55 -3.35 -2.77
N THR A 207 -15.21 -4.06 -1.70
CA THR A 207 -16.14 -4.49 -0.65
C THR A 207 -16.04 -3.65 0.61
N SER A 208 -14.89 -3.05 0.87
CA SER A 208 -14.71 -2.11 1.98
C SER A 208 -13.59 -1.13 1.68
N LYS A 209 -13.59 -0.02 2.42
CA LYS A 209 -12.61 1.06 2.31
C LYS A 209 -12.22 1.51 3.70
N SER A 210 -11.04 2.08 3.85
CA SER A 210 -10.64 2.75 5.09
C SER A 210 -11.56 3.95 5.37
N ASN A 211 -11.90 4.11 6.62
CA ASN A 211 -12.60 5.32 7.10
C ASN A 211 -11.63 6.48 7.38
N PHE A 212 -10.34 6.24 7.19
CA PHE A 212 -9.26 7.19 7.42
C PHE A 212 -8.35 7.24 6.21
N VAL A 213 -7.82 8.41 5.95
CA VAL A 213 -6.67 8.62 5.07
C VAL A 213 -5.48 8.93 5.97
N ASN A 214 -4.41 8.16 5.85
CA ASN A 214 -3.18 8.48 6.55
C ASN A 214 -2.39 9.49 5.71
N VAL A 215 -2.06 10.61 6.29
CA VAL A 215 -1.24 11.66 5.66
C VAL A 215 -0.01 11.86 6.53
N SER A 216 1.14 11.41 6.04
CA SER A 216 2.42 11.54 6.74
C SER A 216 2.42 11.04 8.20
N GLY A 217 1.75 9.92 8.46
CA GLY A 217 1.63 9.35 9.79
C GLY A 217 0.40 9.80 10.58
N VAL A 218 -0.32 10.83 10.11
CA VAL A 218 -1.53 11.31 10.75
C VAL A 218 -2.76 10.71 10.11
N GLU A 219 -3.60 10.04 10.88
CA GLU A 219 -4.88 9.51 10.43
C GLU A 219 -5.96 10.60 10.42
N ILE A 220 -6.47 10.92 9.25
CA ILE A 220 -7.53 11.90 9.04
C ILE A 220 -8.82 11.16 8.72
N PRO A 221 -9.87 11.26 9.55
CA PRO A 221 -11.16 10.67 9.23
C PRO A 221 -11.69 11.22 7.91
N VAL A 222 -12.22 10.35 7.05
CA VAL A 222 -12.80 10.77 5.76
C VAL A 222 -13.92 11.82 5.98
N THR A 223 -14.67 11.68 7.07
CA THR A 223 -15.73 12.63 7.44
C THR A 223 -15.23 13.99 7.91
N ALA A 224 -13.95 14.13 8.23
CA ALA A 224 -13.38 15.43 8.63
C ALA A 224 -13.09 16.35 7.45
N PHE A 225 -12.96 15.80 6.26
CA PHE A 225 -12.72 16.60 5.06
C PHE A 225 -13.93 17.48 4.74
N GLY A 226 -13.70 18.75 4.45
CA GLY A 226 -14.77 19.74 4.24
C GLY A 226 -15.36 20.31 5.53
N THR A 227 -14.81 20.00 6.70
CA THR A 227 -15.24 20.55 8.00
C THR A 227 -14.15 21.45 8.60
N PRO A 228 -14.50 22.38 9.53
CA PRO A 228 -13.49 23.21 10.20
C PRO A 228 -12.48 22.42 11.03
N GLU A 229 -12.82 21.21 11.47
CA GLU A 229 -11.95 20.33 12.24
C GLU A 229 -10.72 19.87 11.46
N ILE A 230 -10.77 19.95 10.13
CA ILE A 230 -9.64 19.57 9.27
C ILE A 230 -8.37 20.36 9.63
N ASP A 231 -8.50 21.62 10.05
CA ASP A 231 -7.36 22.45 10.41
C ASP A 231 -6.53 21.84 11.53
N SER A 232 -7.15 21.17 12.49
CA SER A 232 -6.44 20.50 13.57
C SER A 232 -5.60 19.30 13.06
N TYR A 233 -6.08 18.61 12.05
CA TYR A 233 -5.34 17.52 11.39
C TYR A 233 -4.19 18.06 10.55
N TYR A 234 -4.40 19.18 9.85
CA TYR A 234 -3.33 19.86 9.11
C TYR A 234 -2.19 20.28 10.00
N GLN A 235 -2.48 20.89 11.16
CA GLN A 235 -1.45 21.27 12.09
C GLN A 235 -0.59 20.06 12.52
N LYS A 236 -1.21 18.93 12.78
CA LYS A 236 -0.48 17.70 13.11
C LYS A 236 0.40 17.23 11.96
N VAL A 237 -0.11 17.27 10.71
CA VAL A 237 0.70 16.91 9.53
C VAL A 237 1.88 17.85 9.36
N ILE A 238 1.68 19.17 9.53
CA ILE A 238 2.75 20.19 9.47
C ILE A 238 3.81 19.90 10.53
N GLU A 239 3.40 19.64 11.76
CA GLU A 239 4.29 19.31 12.87
C GLU A 239 5.10 18.02 12.64
N GLU A 240 4.53 17.04 11.96
CA GLU A 240 5.24 15.81 11.59
C GLU A 240 6.22 16.01 10.43
N LEU A 241 5.83 16.79 9.40
CA LEU A 241 6.68 17.06 8.23
C LEU A 241 7.78 18.07 8.53
N HIS A 242 7.49 19.06 9.36
CA HIS A 242 8.40 20.13 9.76
C HIS A 242 8.54 20.19 11.28
N PRO A 243 9.13 19.16 11.89
CA PRO A 243 9.24 19.11 13.33
C PRO A 243 10.09 20.27 13.84
N THR A 244 9.54 21.02 14.77
CA THR A 244 10.25 22.11 15.46
C THR A 244 11.07 21.54 16.61
N TYR A 245 12.27 22.02 16.77
CA TYR A 245 13.18 21.60 17.83
C TYR A 245 13.54 22.75 18.76
N TYR A 246 13.84 22.41 20.01
CA TYR A 246 14.56 23.31 20.92
C TYR A 246 16.03 23.22 20.63
N TRP A 247 16.63 24.37 20.29
CA TRP A 247 18.05 24.53 20.06
C TRP A 247 18.63 25.41 21.16
N GLN A 248 19.75 25.03 21.74
CA GLN A 248 20.43 25.78 22.73
C GLN A 248 21.82 26.22 22.27
N CYS A 249 22.14 27.49 22.45
CA CYS A 249 23.51 27.96 22.29
C CYS A 249 24.36 27.56 23.51
N GLN A 250 25.47 26.88 23.28
CA GLN A 250 26.36 26.40 24.35
C GLN A 250 27.13 27.53 25.06
N TYR A 251 27.18 28.74 24.49
CA TYR A 251 27.94 29.86 25.06
C TYR A 251 27.07 30.81 25.85
N CYS A 252 25.89 31.16 25.36
CA CYS A 252 24.99 32.10 26.03
C CYS A 252 23.76 31.45 26.64
N TYR A 253 23.64 30.15 26.52
CA TYR A 253 22.53 29.33 27.06
C TYR A 253 21.14 29.68 26.52
N ARG A 254 21.05 30.56 25.54
CA ARG A 254 19.79 30.94 24.91
C ARG A 254 19.18 29.73 24.24
N VAL A 255 17.88 29.50 24.45
CA VAL A 255 17.10 28.46 23.80
C VAL A 255 16.19 29.12 22.77
N LEU A 256 16.13 28.51 21.57
CA LEU A 256 15.25 28.90 20.47
C LEU A 256 14.47 27.70 20.00
N LYS A 257 13.27 27.97 19.47
CA LYS A 257 12.50 26.98 18.70
C LYS A 257 12.74 27.21 17.22
N SER A 258 13.11 26.18 16.48
CA SER A 258 13.31 26.24 15.04
C SER A 258 13.21 24.83 14.45
N ASP A 259 12.70 24.71 13.23
CA ASP A 259 12.69 23.48 12.43
C ASP A 259 14.09 23.07 11.97
N SER A 260 14.93 24.06 11.73
CA SER A 260 16.32 23.88 11.30
C SER A 260 17.29 24.43 12.32
N LYS A 261 18.56 24.00 12.23
CA LYS A 261 19.63 24.51 13.07
C LYS A 261 19.78 26.02 12.85
N PRO A 262 19.63 26.86 13.91
CA PRO A 262 19.79 28.30 13.76
C PRO A 262 21.17 28.70 13.29
N ASP A 263 21.26 29.81 12.54
CA ASP A 263 22.52 30.33 12.05
C ASP A 263 23.49 30.67 13.20
N ALA A 264 24.77 30.56 12.90
CA ALA A 264 25.84 30.78 13.87
C ALA A 264 26.03 32.27 14.28
N GLY A 265 25.07 33.13 14.03
CA GLY A 265 25.12 34.56 14.32
C GLY A 265 25.86 34.95 15.62
N LYS A 266 26.08 36.22 15.84
CA LYS A 266 26.85 36.72 16.99
C LYS A 266 26.22 36.29 18.32
N CYS A 267 27.01 35.64 19.16
CA CYS A 267 26.58 35.19 20.48
C CYS A 267 26.74 36.35 21.52
N TYR A 268 25.63 36.75 22.13
CA TYR A 268 25.68 37.70 23.24
C TYR A 268 25.96 36.91 24.55
N PRO A 269 26.83 37.33 25.45
CA PRO A 269 27.54 38.62 25.46
C PRO A 269 28.86 38.65 24.69
N ASN A 270 29.31 37.55 24.12
CA ASN A 270 30.61 37.51 23.43
C ASN A 270 30.47 37.66 21.93
N PHE A 271 30.49 38.90 21.43
CA PHE A 271 30.28 39.21 20.00
C PHE A 271 31.37 38.67 19.04
N PHE A 272 32.47 38.16 19.57
CA PHE A 272 33.57 37.62 18.77
C PHE A 272 33.43 36.14 18.46
N VAL A 273 32.49 35.48 19.14
CA VAL A 273 32.25 34.02 18.96
C VAL A 273 30.88 33.80 18.36
N GLY A 274 30.83 33.03 17.28
CA GLY A 274 29.55 32.60 16.71
C GLY A 274 28.80 31.66 17.65
N SER A 275 27.48 31.67 17.60
CA SER A 275 26.66 30.80 18.39
C SER A 275 26.90 29.33 18.01
N ARG A 276 27.13 28.47 18.99
CA ARG A 276 27.23 27.02 18.81
C ARG A 276 25.95 26.35 19.28
N TRP A 277 25.09 26.05 18.34
CA TRP A 277 23.78 25.45 18.60
C TRP A 277 23.85 23.94 18.75
N VAL A 278 23.19 23.45 19.79
CA VAL A 278 22.97 22.01 20.06
C VAL A 278 21.46 21.80 20.16
N ARG A 279 20.96 20.77 19.53
CA ARG A 279 19.55 20.34 19.63
C ARG A 279 19.33 19.70 21.01
N LEU A 280 18.32 20.16 21.74
CA LEU A 280 17.94 19.58 23.03
C LEU A 280 16.88 18.47 22.85
N CYS A 281 15.78 18.76 22.18
CA CYS A 281 14.70 17.82 21.90
C CYS A 281 13.77 18.39 20.82
N LYS A 282 12.85 17.55 20.34
CA LYS A 282 11.71 17.95 19.52
C LYS A 282 10.70 18.69 20.41
N VAL A 283 10.07 19.75 19.89
CA VAL A 283 8.92 20.39 20.54
C VAL A 283 7.74 19.41 20.47
N GLY A 284 7.04 19.21 21.56
CA GLY A 284 5.90 18.31 21.65
C GLY A 284 4.93 18.76 22.74
N THR A 285 3.94 17.98 23.02
CA THR A 285 2.86 18.31 23.97
C THR A 285 2.70 17.29 25.10
N ALA A 286 3.35 16.12 25.00
CA ALA A 286 3.11 15.01 25.91
C ALA A 286 3.67 15.26 27.32
N TYR A 287 4.84 15.88 27.41
CA TYR A 287 5.54 16.03 28.69
C TYR A 287 6.10 17.43 28.90
N ILE A 288 6.17 17.84 30.16
CA ILE A 288 6.87 19.04 30.58
C ILE A 288 8.12 18.62 31.36
N TYR A 289 9.28 18.99 30.88
CA TYR A 289 10.56 18.80 31.55
C TYR A 289 11.07 20.13 32.12
N GLN A 290 11.55 20.08 33.32
CA GLN A 290 12.20 21.25 33.97
C GLN A 290 13.63 20.89 34.39
N CYS A 291 14.55 21.79 34.10
CA CYS A 291 15.89 21.67 34.65
C CYS A 291 15.88 21.99 36.14
N GLN A 292 16.32 21.06 36.97
CA GLN A 292 16.40 21.21 38.43
C GLN A 292 17.36 22.33 38.88
N LYS A 293 18.35 22.69 38.03
CA LYS A 293 19.35 23.72 38.36
C LYS A 293 18.89 25.11 37.97
N CYS A 294 18.53 25.33 36.71
CA CYS A 294 18.28 26.67 36.20
C CYS A 294 16.78 26.96 35.95
N GLY A 295 15.91 26.00 36.21
CA GLY A 295 14.46 26.18 36.14
C GLY A 295 13.85 26.28 34.73
N ILE A 296 14.67 26.21 33.66
CA ILE A 296 14.13 26.24 32.30
C ILE A 296 13.16 25.07 32.05
N GLN A 297 12.05 25.35 31.42
CA GLN A 297 11.06 24.33 31.07
C GLN A 297 10.99 24.11 29.57
N LEU A 298 10.84 22.87 29.16
CA LEU A 298 10.65 22.44 27.77
C LEU A 298 9.42 21.54 27.71
N GLN A 299 8.58 21.77 26.72
CA GLN A 299 7.44 20.91 26.43
C GLN A 299 7.78 20.05 25.21
N THR A 300 7.78 18.71 25.40
CA THR A 300 8.35 17.79 24.42
C THR A 300 7.75 16.39 24.57
N ASP A 301 7.83 15.59 23.52
CA ASP A 301 7.38 14.20 23.52
C ASP A 301 8.54 13.22 23.81
N GLU A 302 9.76 13.71 23.97
CA GLU A 302 10.96 12.93 24.24
C GLU A 302 11.79 13.54 25.37
N ALA A 303 12.59 12.74 26.06
CA ALA A 303 13.48 13.26 27.08
C ALA A 303 14.54 14.21 26.47
N PRO A 304 14.68 15.46 26.98
CA PRO A 304 15.65 16.40 26.41
C PRO A 304 17.10 15.93 26.62
N GLN A 305 17.96 16.26 25.67
CA GLN A 305 19.39 16.04 25.81
C GLN A 305 19.96 16.92 26.91
N MET A 306 21.10 16.53 27.49
CA MET A 306 21.67 17.20 28.65
C MET A 306 21.99 18.68 28.41
N GLY A 307 22.46 19.12 27.27
CA GLY A 307 22.78 20.49 26.97
C GLY A 307 23.59 21.20 28.08
N ALA A 308 24.09 22.41 27.82
CA ALA A 308 24.86 23.18 28.81
C ALA A 308 23.93 24.00 29.72
N CYS A 309 24.12 23.94 31.03
CA CYS A 309 23.33 24.68 32.00
C CYS A 309 24.05 25.95 32.46
N ARG A 310 23.36 27.10 32.52
CA ARG A 310 23.92 28.35 33.00
C ARG A 310 24.37 28.29 34.47
N GLU A 311 23.79 27.38 35.25
CA GLU A 311 24.16 27.17 36.67
C GLU A 311 25.27 26.10 36.81
N GLY A 312 26.03 25.87 35.73
CA GLY A 312 27.17 24.97 35.70
C GLY A 312 26.89 23.57 35.25
N ALA A 313 27.87 22.97 34.57
CA ALA A 313 27.78 21.64 33.92
C ALA A 313 26.58 21.49 32.96
N ASN A 314 25.94 20.37 32.96
CA ASN A 314 24.79 20.06 32.09
C ASN A 314 23.45 20.24 32.81
N HIS A 315 22.38 20.40 32.03
CA HIS A 315 21.02 20.35 32.56
C HIS A 315 20.75 19.01 33.24
N VAL A 316 19.98 19.04 34.32
CA VAL A 316 19.43 17.88 35.00
C VAL A 316 17.91 17.99 34.85
N TRP A 317 17.37 17.23 33.92
CA TRP A 317 15.95 17.28 33.59
C TRP A 317 15.11 16.46 34.55
N ASN A 318 14.01 17.03 35.00
CA ASN A 318 12.96 16.36 35.76
C ASN A 318 11.64 16.49 34.96
N GLN A 319 10.97 15.39 34.76
CA GLN A 319 9.64 15.40 34.14
C GLN A 319 8.63 15.83 35.19
N LEU A 320 7.86 16.87 34.90
CA LEU A 320 6.84 17.41 35.80
C LEU A 320 5.47 16.79 35.52
N GLN A 321 5.20 16.49 34.26
CA GLN A 321 3.94 15.95 33.78
C GLN A 321 4.20 15.05 32.58
#